data_0d14129c2a147bfc0922799b08b26f07
#
_entry.id   0d14129c2a147bfc0922799b08b26f07
#
_cell.length_a   1.000
_cell.length_b   1.000
_cell.length_c   1.000
_cell.angle_alpha   90.00
_cell.angle_beta   90.00
_cell.angle_gamma   90.00
#
_symmetry.space_group_name_H-M   'P 1'
#
loop_
_entity.id
_entity.type
_entity.pdbx_description
1 polymer ?
#
loop_
_entity_poly.entity_id
_entity_poly.type
_entity_poly.pdbx_seq_one_letter_code
_entity_poly.pdbx_strand_id
1 'polypeptide(L)'
;MMRIVDQKSVNSVGGTRGGRGAGSTGGARFTLDSGATTAKLEAHAPISILGGPEALIAIKSEDNTREKRRRSVRRGQGILDVLDELKVSLLAGRLPPDLQARLSSTLREGFPSGDPALDGIMDAIELRAEVELAKLKQAQKRDR
;
A
#
# COMPACT_ATOMS: atom_id res chain seq x y z
N MET A 1 16.05 -46.90 -4.93
CA MET A 1 16.85 -46.39 -3.79
C MET A 1 17.38 -45.02 -4.16
N MET A 2 16.71 -43.95 -3.75
CA MET A 2 17.17 -42.56 -3.91
C MET A 2 17.59 -42.04 -2.54
N ARG A 3 18.87 -41.67 -2.44
CA ARG A 3 19.46 -41.07 -1.22
C ARG A 3 19.16 -39.57 -1.20
N ILE A 4 18.56 -39.13 -0.13
CA ILE A 4 18.38 -37.72 0.21
C ILE A 4 19.69 -37.23 0.79
N VAL A 5 20.28 -36.20 0.17
CA VAL A 5 21.53 -35.58 0.59
C VAL A 5 21.23 -34.50 1.65
N ASP A 6 21.92 -34.63 2.72
CA ASP A 6 21.94 -33.90 3.97
C ASP A 6 22.13 -32.38 3.79
N GLN A 7 21.28 -31.58 4.39
CA GLN A 7 21.39 -30.16 4.43
C GLN A 7 22.18 -29.72 5.65
N LYS A 8 23.43 -29.37 5.43
CA LYS A 8 24.40 -28.93 6.43
C LYS A 8 24.07 -27.54 6.97
N SER A 9 23.62 -27.51 8.21
CA SER A 9 23.42 -26.26 8.96
C SER A 9 24.75 -25.62 9.31
N VAL A 10 24.97 -24.40 8.86
CA VAL A 10 26.06 -23.54 9.29
C VAL A 10 25.61 -22.67 10.46
N ASN A 11 25.84 -23.17 11.66
CA ASN A 11 25.77 -22.35 12.86
C ASN A 11 27.15 -22.36 13.49
N SER A 12 27.91 -21.25 13.31
CA SER A 12 29.17 -21.04 13.99
C SER A 12 29.33 -19.57 14.34
N VAL A 13 28.90 -19.24 15.56
CA VAL A 13 29.29 -18.03 16.24
C VAL A 13 30.53 -18.35 17.07
N GLY A 14 31.68 -17.99 16.55
CA GLY A 14 32.94 -18.04 17.28
C GLY A 14 33.33 -16.66 17.77
N GLY A 15 33.25 -16.43 19.07
CA GLY A 15 33.79 -15.25 19.70
C GLY A 15 35.32 -15.27 19.74
N THR A 16 35.93 -14.13 19.50
CA THR A 16 37.32 -13.86 19.93
C THR A 16 37.45 -12.46 20.50
N ARG A 17 37.96 -12.48 21.71
CA ARG A 17 38.46 -11.32 22.46
C ARG A 17 39.73 -10.75 21.81
N GLY A 18 39.88 -9.42 21.93
CA GLY A 18 41.15 -8.78 22.16
C GLY A 18 41.67 -7.95 20.99
N GLY A 19 41.88 -6.67 21.23
CA GLY A 19 42.70 -5.79 20.37
C GLY A 19 42.36 -4.32 20.57
N ARG A 20 43.05 -3.67 21.48
CA ARG A 20 43.11 -2.20 21.58
C ARG A 20 43.66 -1.63 20.31
N GLY A 21 42.98 -0.65 19.72
CA GLY A 21 43.48 0.15 18.63
C GLY A 21 42.71 1.48 18.58
N ALA A 22 43.36 2.54 19.00
CA ALA A 22 42.87 3.90 18.91
C ALA A 22 42.75 4.30 17.43
N GLY A 23 41.56 4.73 17.02
CA GLY A 23 41.31 5.31 15.70
C GLY A 23 40.18 6.30 15.83
N SER A 24 40.56 7.56 16.07
CA SER A 24 39.69 8.74 16.05
C SER A 24 39.04 8.87 14.67
N THR A 25 37.75 8.66 14.56
CA THR A 25 36.92 9.19 13.47
C THR A 25 35.88 10.08 14.05
N GLY A 26 35.95 11.36 13.69
CA GLY A 26 35.13 12.44 14.21
C GLY A 26 33.67 12.24 13.96
N GLY A 27 32.96 11.76 14.98
CA GLY A 27 31.52 11.91 15.10
C GLY A 27 31.26 13.33 15.59
N ALA A 28 30.54 14.12 14.82
CA ALA A 28 30.06 15.41 15.22
C ALA A 28 29.24 15.25 16.50
N ARG A 29 29.85 15.58 17.64
CA ARG A 29 29.15 15.69 18.92
C ARG A 29 28.32 16.96 18.87
N PHE A 30 27.03 16.81 18.89
CA PHE A 30 26.09 17.89 19.12
C PHE A 30 26.30 18.35 20.58
N THR A 31 27.09 19.36 20.80
CA THR A 31 27.24 20.03 22.10
C THR A 31 26.18 21.11 22.14
N LEU A 32 25.19 20.93 22.99
CA LEU A 32 24.35 22.03 23.45
C LEU A 32 25.25 22.93 24.32
N ASP A 33 25.72 23.99 23.74
CA ASP A 33 26.43 25.05 24.49
C ASP A 33 25.39 25.79 25.34
N SER A 34 25.40 25.51 26.64
CA SER A 34 24.62 26.23 27.66
C SER A 34 25.29 27.53 28.02
N GLY A 35 25.67 28.32 27.03
CA GLY A 35 26.12 29.69 27.20
C GLY A 35 24.92 30.59 27.43
N ALA A 36 24.66 30.89 28.68
CA ALA A 36 23.74 31.95 29.07
C ALA A 36 24.26 33.30 28.55
N THR A 37 23.78 33.69 27.38
CA THR A 37 23.85 35.08 26.96
C THR A 37 22.41 35.55 26.79
N THR A 38 22.00 36.40 27.73
CA THR A 38 20.79 37.21 27.63
C THR A 38 20.90 38.11 26.41
N ALA A 39 20.65 37.58 25.23
CA ALA A 39 20.43 38.38 24.06
C ALA A 39 18.97 38.84 24.07
N LYS A 40 18.86 40.12 24.36
CA LYS A 40 17.75 41.03 24.14
C LYS A 40 16.78 40.48 23.09
N LEU A 41 15.53 40.25 23.51
CA LEU A 41 14.42 39.96 22.60
C LEU A 41 14.22 41.17 21.68
N GLU A 42 14.92 41.18 20.59
CA GLU A 42 14.56 42.05 19.47
C GLU A 42 13.45 41.35 18.68
N ALA A 43 12.35 42.05 18.64
CA ALA A 43 11.25 41.98 17.69
C ALA A 43 11.00 40.61 17.10
N HIS A 44 9.94 40.03 17.53
CA HIS A 44 9.21 39.01 16.80
C HIS A 44 9.16 39.40 15.32
N ALA A 45 10.06 38.84 14.52
CA ALA A 45 9.74 38.66 13.14
C ALA A 45 8.42 37.86 13.15
N PRO A 46 7.36 38.33 12.49
CA PRO A 46 6.17 37.53 12.39
C PRO A 46 6.65 36.20 11.82
N ILE A 47 6.36 35.11 12.52
CA ILE A 47 6.38 33.81 11.91
C ILE A 47 5.35 33.95 10.79
N SER A 48 5.82 34.40 9.63
CA SER A 48 5.12 34.22 8.40
C SER A 48 5.00 32.71 8.32
N ILE A 49 3.85 32.20 8.78
CA ILE A 49 3.41 30.88 8.46
C ILE A 49 3.58 30.81 6.96
N LEU A 50 4.66 30.19 6.52
CA LEU A 50 4.99 29.94 5.12
C LEU A 50 3.93 29.00 4.58
N GLY A 51 2.79 29.57 4.27
CA GLY A 51 1.66 28.86 3.80
C GLY A 51 0.43 29.71 3.98
N GLY A 52 0.26 30.69 3.10
CA GLY A 52 -1.03 31.37 2.93
C GLY A 52 -2.15 30.32 2.67
N PRO A 53 -3.38 30.76 2.48
CA PRO A 53 -4.50 29.88 2.18
C PRO A 53 -4.20 28.90 1.04
N GLU A 54 -3.29 29.23 0.14
CA GLU A 54 -2.82 28.37 -0.96
C GLU A 54 -2.06 27.13 -0.44
N ALA A 55 -1.23 27.26 0.59
CA ALA A 55 -0.54 26.11 1.17
C ALA A 55 -1.51 25.16 1.88
N LEU A 56 -2.53 25.68 2.54
CA LEU A 56 -3.59 24.88 3.12
C LEU A 56 -4.42 24.17 2.04
N ILE A 57 -4.68 24.82 0.93
CA ILE A 57 -5.36 24.22 -0.23
C ILE A 57 -4.49 23.13 -0.83
N ALA A 58 -3.18 23.33 -0.98
CA ALA A 58 -2.26 22.35 -1.49
C ALA A 58 -2.21 21.10 -0.60
N ILE A 59 -2.07 21.26 0.73
CA ILE A 59 -2.08 20.16 1.69
C ILE A 59 -3.41 19.38 1.62
N LYS A 60 -4.53 20.09 1.57
CA LYS A 60 -5.86 19.47 1.47
C LYS A 60 -6.05 18.72 0.14
N SER A 61 -5.47 19.20 -0.95
CA SER A 61 -5.54 18.54 -2.26
C SER A 61 -4.71 17.25 -2.28
N GLU A 62 -3.53 17.23 -1.64
CA GLU A 62 -2.71 16.04 -1.50
C GLU A 62 -3.39 14.97 -0.63
N ASP A 63 -3.98 15.37 0.49
CA ASP A 63 -4.72 14.45 1.36
C ASP A 63 -5.92 13.83 0.63
N ASN A 64 -6.63 14.61 -0.16
CA ASN A 64 -7.74 14.12 -0.97
C ASN A 64 -7.26 13.11 -2.04
N THR A 65 -6.12 13.37 -2.67
CA THR A 65 -5.53 12.45 -3.67
C THR A 65 -5.09 11.14 -3.01
N ARG A 66 -4.46 11.21 -1.86
CA ARG A 66 -4.08 10.01 -1.08
C ARG A 66 -5.29 9.19 -0.67
N GLU A 67 -6.35 9.85 -0.22
CA GLU A 67 -7.58 9.15 0.17
C GLU A 67 -8.27 8.49 -1.04
N LYS A 68 -8.35 9.16 -2.19
CA LYS A 68 -8.87 8.58 -3.43
C LYS A 68 -8.06 7.34 -3.84
N ARG A 69 -6.74 7.42 -3.81
CA ARG A 69 -5.86 6.30 -4.10
C ARG A 69 -6.11 5.12 -3.16
N ARG A 70 -6.20 5.37 -1.85
CA ARG A 70 -6.50 4.31 -0.86
C ARG A 70 -7.84 3.65 -1.10
N ARG A 71 -8.87 4.42 -1.44
CA ARG A 71 -10.21 3.87 -1.79
C ARG A 71 -10.14 3.02 -3.06
N SER A 72 -9.44 3.48 -4.09
CA SER A 72 -9.25 2.74 -5.33
C SER A 72 -8.56 1.40 -5.08
N VAL A 73 -7.47 1.39 -4.31
CA VAL A 73 -6.76 0.15 -3.93
C VAL A 73 -7.67 -0.80 -3.16
N ARG A 74 -8.42 -0.33 -2.16
CA ARG A 74 -9.36 -1.17 -1.40
C ARG A 74 -10.44 -1.76 -2.30
N ARG A 75 -10.96 -0.97 -3.23
CA ARG A 75 -11.95 -1.43 -4.19
C ARG A 75 -11.37 -2.51 -5.10
N GLY A 76 -10.16 -2.30 -5.65
CA GLY A 76 -9.47 -3.30 -6.46
C GLY A 76 -9.27 -4.61 -5.70
N GLN A 77 -8.81 -4.54 -4.46
CA GLN A 77 -8.70 -5.72 -3.59
C GLN A 77 -10.05 -6.42 -3.40
N GLY A 78 -11.11 -5.67 -3.12
CA GLY A 78 -12.45 -6.24 -2.99
C GLY A 78 -12.94 -6.95 -4.26
N ILE A 79 -12.64 -6.43 -5.47
CA ILE A 79 -12.97 -7.11 -6.72
C ILE A 79 -12.16 -8.41 -6.85
N LEU A 80 -10.86 -8.37 -6.55
CA LEU A 80 -9.99 -9.54 -6.61
C LEU A 80 -10.43 -10.64 -5.63
N ASP A 81 -10.79 -10.27 -4.41
CA ASP A 81 -11.32 -11.21 -3.40
C ASP A 81 -12.59 -11.93 -3.90
N VAL A 82 -13.52 -11.18 -4.51
CA VAL A 82 -14.74 -11.77 -5.09
C VAL A 82 -14.43 -12.68 -6.29
N LEU A 83 -13.43 -12.33 -7.11
CA LEU A 83 -12.99 -13.18 -8.21
C LEU A 83 -12.32 -14.48 -7.72
N ASP A 84 -11.57 -14.43 -6.65
CA ASP A 84 -10.97 -15.62 -6.03
C ASP A 84 -12.05 -16.50 -5.39
N GLU A 85 -13.03 -15.92 -4.71
CA GLU A 85 -14.19 -16.66 -4.20
C GLU A 85 -14.99 -17.32 -5.34
N LEU A 86 -15.16 -16.62 -6.45
CA LEU A 86 -15.79 -17.16 -7.67
C LEU A 86 -15.02 -18.36 -8.19
N LYS A 87 -13.71 -18.26 -8.32
CA LYS A 87 -12.85 -19.35 -8.78
C LYS A 87 -12.99 -20.59 -7.88
N VAL A 88 -12.92 -20.42 -6.58
CA VAL A 88 -13.07 -21.51 -5.61
C VAL A 88 -14.47 -22.13 -5.71
N SER A 89 -15.50 -21.32 -5.83
CA SER A 89 -16.89 -21.77 -5.98
C SER A 89 -17.13 -22.58 -7.23
N LEU A 90 -16.54 -22.15 -8.36
CA LEU A 90 -16.61 -22.89 -9.64
C LEU A 90 -15.90 -24.24 -9.55
N LEU A 91 -14.73 -24.29 -8.91
CA LEU A 91 -13.99 -25.55 -8.69
C LEU A 91 -14.74 -26.51 -7.76
N ALA A 92 -15.47 -25.97 -6.78
CA ALA A 92 -16.32 -26.76 -5.88
C ALA A 92 -17.67 -27.15 -6.51
N GLY A 93 -17.99 -26.69 -7.72
CA GLY A 93 -19.25 -26.95 -8.39
C GLY A 93 -20.49 -26.31 -7.72
N ARG A 94 -20.28 -25.31 -6.90
CA ARG A 94 -21.34 -24.57 -6.16
C ARG A 94 -21.10 -23.08 -6.26
N LEU A 95 -22.01 -22.39 -6.95
CA LEU A 95 -21.96 -20.94 -7.09
C LEU A 95 -22.94 -20.28 -6.10
N PRO A 96 -22.47 -19.51 -5.13
CA PRO A 96 -23.35 -18.74 -4.25
C PRO A 96 -24.17 -17.72 -5.06
N PRO A 97 -25.48 -17.60 -4.79
CA PRO A 97 -26.36 -16.73 -5.58
C PRO A 97 -26.06 -15.23 -5.41
N ASP A 98 -25.46 -14.84 -4.31
CA ASP A 98 -25.10 -13.46 -3.98
C ASP A 98 -23.80 -12.98 -4.62
N LEU A 99 -22.93 -13.91 -5.03
CA LEU A 99 -21.60 -13.59 -5.55
C LEU A 99 -21.67 -12.73 -6.81
N GLN A 100 -22.60 -13.03 -7.70
CA GLN A 100 -22.83 -12.26 -8.92
C GLN A 100 -23.34 -10.84 -8.60
N ALA A 101 -24.21 -10.70 -7.61
CA ALA A 101 -24.72 -9.41 -7.17
C ALA A 101 -23.61 -8.57 -6.52
N ARG A 102 -22.80 -9.17 -5.67
CA ARG A 102 -21.63 -8.53 -5.02
C ARG A 102 -20.65 -8.02 -6.06
N LEU A 103 -20.26 -8.85 -7.04
CA LEU A 103 -19.35 -8.44 -8.12
C LEU A 103 -19.93 -7.28 -8.93
N SER A 104 -21.22 -7.36 -9.29
CA SER A 104 -21.86 -6.30 -10.07
C SER A 104 -22.01 -4.98 -9.29
N SER A 105 -22.21 -5.01 -7.98
CA SER A 105 -22.28 -3.81 -7.15
C SER A 105 -20.91 -3.13 -7.03
N THR A 106 -19.84 -3.90 -6.80
CA THR A 106 -18.49 -3.35 -6.67
C THR A 106 -17.99 -2.73 -7.98
N LEU A 107 -18.39 -3.28 -9.14
CA LEU A 107 -18.07 -2.72 -10.45
C LEU A 107 -18.75 -1.36 -10.71
N ARG A 108 -19.96 -1.12 -10.17
CA ARG A 108 -20.68 0.15 -10.35
C ARG A 108 -20.07 1.33 -9.57
N GLU A 109 -19.26 1.07 -8.58
CA GLU A 109 -18.65 2.07 -7.69
C GLU A 109 -17.35 2.68 -8.25
N GLY A 110 -17.14 2.62 -9.58
CA GLY A 110 -15.94 3.12 -10.24
C GLY A 110 -15.73 4.62 -10.03
N PHE A 111 -14.52 5.01 -9.65
CA PHE A 111 -14.09 6.41 -9.57
C PHE A 111 -12.58 6.51 -9.85
N PRO A 112 -12.10 7.61 -10.45
CA PRO A 112 -10.69 7.79 -10.73
C PRO A 112 -9.89 7.98 -9.42
N SER A 113 -8.74 7.34 -9.33
CA SER A 113 -7.85 7.44 -8.18
C SER A 113 -7.06 8.75 -8.17
N GLY A 114 -6.91 9.38 -9.33
CA GLY A 114 -6.02 10.52 -9.57
C GLY A 114 -4.57 10.12 -9.84
N ASP A 115 -4.30 8.82 -9.99
CA ASP A 115 -3.01 8.26 -10.38
C ASP A 115 -3.21 7.42 -11.65
N PRO A 116 -2.74 7.87 -12.82
CA PRO A 116 -2.98 7.17 -14.09
C PRO A 116 -2.45 5.73 -14.14
N ALA A 117 -1.36 5.45 -13.42
CA ALA A 117 -0.82 4.10 -13.36
C ALA A 117 -1.75 3.16 -12.56
N LEU A 118 -2.28 3.65 -11.45
CA LEU A 118 -3.26 2.90 -10.66
C LEU A 118 -4.58 2.75 -11.40
N ASP A 119 -5.04 3.79 -12.09
CA ASP A 119 -6.28 3.76 -12.87
C ASP A 119 -6.17 2.69 -13.98
N GLY A 120 -5.03 2.59 -14.68
CA GLY A 120 -4.80 1.53 -15.68
C GLY A 120 -4.83 0.10 -15.09
N ILE A 121 -4.34 -0.08 -13.87
CA ILE A 121 -4.43 -1.37 -13.17
C ILE A 121 -5.89 -1.66 -12.80
N MET A 122 -6.62 -0.66 -12.32
CA MET A 122 -8.03 -0.80 -11.97
C MET A 122 -8.87 -1.17 -13.18
N ASP A 123 -8.66 -0.51 -14.33
CA ASP A 123 -9.34 -0.82 -15.58
C ASP A 123 -9.14 -2.28 -15.99
N ALA A 124 -7.91 -2.80 -15.87
CA ALA A 124 -7.61 -4.19 -16.18
C ALA A 124 -8.34 -5.19 -15.24
N ILE A 125 -8.41 -4.88 -13.94
CA ILE A 125 -9.13 -5.69 -12.95
C ILE A 125 -10.63 -5.66 -13.23
N GLU A 126 -11.18 -4.49 -13.51
CA GLU A 126 -12.61 -4.29 -13.80
C GLU A 126 -13.02 -5.01 -15.08
N LEU A 127 -12.25 -4.86 -16.14
CA LEU A 127 -12.50 -5.57 -17.40
C LEU A 127 -12.55 -7.09 -17.19
N ARG A 128 -11.61 -7.64 -16.42
CA ARG A 128 -11.61 -9.06 -16.09
C ARG A 128 -12.87 -9.46 -15.33
N ALA A 129 -13.26 -8.68 -14.35
CA ALA A 129 -14.45 -8.94 -13.55
C ALA A 129 -15.74 -8.87 -14.40
N GLU A 130 -15.83 -7.93 -15.33
CA GLU A 130 -16.94 -7.83 -16.28
C GLU A 130 -17.03 -9.04 -17.20
N VAL A 131 -15.89 -9.53 -17.69
CA VAL A 131 -15.84 -10.74 -18.52
C VAL A 131 -16.33 -11.96 -17.76
N GLU A 132 -15.88 -12.16 -16.52
CA GLU A 132 -16.35 -13.28 -15.70
C GLU A 132 -17.85 -13.14 -15.36
N LEU A 133 -18.32 -11.95 -15.07
CA LEU A 133 -19.75 -11.67 -14.85
C LEU A 133 -20.59 -11.98 -16.10
N ALA A 134 -20.10 -11.66 -17.28
CA ALA A 134 -20.76 -11.99 -18.55
C ALA A 134 -20.84 -13.51 -18.79
N LYS A 135 -19.76 -14.25 -18.50
CA LYS A 135 -19.74 -15.72 -18.59
C LYS A 135 -20.76 -16.36 -17.65
N LEU A 136 -20.85 -15.88 -16.40
CA LEU A 136 -21.83 -16.36 -15.43
C LEU A 136 -23.27 -16.15 -15.92
N LYS A 137 -23.58 -14.98 -16.46
CA LYS A 137 -24.89 -14.68 -17.04
C LYS A 137 -25.22 -15.57 -18.23
N GLN A 138 -24.24 -15.89 -19.07
CA GLN A 138 -24.44 -16.80 -20.20
C GLN A 138 -24.67 -18.25 -19.75
N ALA A 139 -23.91 -18.72 -18.75
CA ALA A 139 -24.11 -20.06 -18.18
C ALA A 139 -25.54 -20.21 -17.62
N GLN A 140 -26.01 -19.27 -16.82
CA GLN A 140 -27.37 -19.27 -16.25
C GLN A 140 -28.49 -19.26 -17.32
N LYS A 141 -28.22 -18.68 -18.51
CA LYS A 141 -29.21 -18.71 -19.61
C LYS A 141 -29.27 -20.06 -20.32
N ARG A 142 -28.17 -20.83 -20.31
CA ARG A 142 -28.14 -22.17 -20.93
C ARG A 142 -28.83 -23.22 -20.07
N ASP A 143 -28.83 -23.00 -18.74
CA ASP A 143 -29.40 -23.95 -17.76
C ASP A 143 -30.91 -23.74 -17.53
N ARG A 144 -31.51 -22.73 -18.19
CA ARG A 144 -32.97 -22.46 -18.19
C ARG A 144 -33.64 -22.94 -19.44
#